data_8f51ce99aa61d8fa4bc5819966324b50
#
_entry.id   8f51ce99aa61d8fa4bc5819966324b50
#
_cell.length_a   1.000
_cell.length_b   1.000
_cell.length_c   1.000
_cell.angle_alpha   90.00
_cell.angle_beta   90.00
_cell.angle_gamma   90.00
#
_symmetry.space_group_name_H-M   'P 1'
#
loop_
_entity.id
_entity.type
_entity.pdbx_description
1 polymer ?
#
loop_
_entity_poly.entity_id
_entity_poly.type
_entity_poly.pdbx_seq_one_letter_code
_entity_poly.pdbx_strand_id
1 'polypeptide(L)'
;MSRPSLREAIQKLASKGMVQSRQGGGTYVTALLESSFFDPWQDMMGSYPNLREDMLEFRRMLEGQAAEWAAERATDADLQRLEQSFEALQAAFDSDDTERRSAADIAFHQAVGDAAHNVLLGHLSAALLRLMHDNIRLNLGELKTVPAASRLLMTQHAAIHAAVRERKPQAARSAAETHIDFVRETLAQTLRSVARRETAERRLNTDFSTS
;
A
#
# COMPACT_ATOMS: atom_id res chain seq x y z
N MET A 1 21.55 34.30 15.29
CA MET A 1 21.99 33.16 14.43
C MET A 1 22.55 33.74 13.12
N SER A 2 23.76 33.32 12.70
CA SER A 2 24.35 33.86 11.49
C SER A 2 23.77 33.16 10.22
N ARG A 3 23.77 33.86 9.06
CA ARG A 3 23.33 33.27 7.78
C ARG A 3 24.10 31.99 7.39
N PRO A 4 25.43 31.90 7.63
CA PRO A 4 26.19 30.66 7.40
C PRO A 4 25.70 29.50 8.26
N SER A 5 25.50 29.71 9.58
CA SER A 5 25.03 28.66 10.50
C SER A 5 23.63 28.13 10.13
N LEU A 6 22.75 29.01 9.63
CA LEU A 6 21.43 28.61 9.13
C LEU A 6 21.54 27.75 7.87
N ARG A 7 22.42 28.13 6.93
CA ARG A 7 22.67 27.34 5.71
C ARG A 7 23.21 25.94 6.03
N GLU A 8 24.16 25.85 6.93
CA GLU A 8 24.74 24.59 7.38
C GLU A 8 23.67 23.68 8.04
N ALA A 9 22.84 24.26 8.92
CA ALA A 9 21.72 23.54 9.53
C ALA A 9 20.73 23.02 8.47
N ILE A 10 20.36 23.85 7.48
CA ILE A 10 19.48 23.45 6.38
C ILE A 10 20.13 22.34 5.54
N GLN A 11 21.44 22.44 5.20
CA GLN A 11 22.15 21.40 4.46
C GLN A 11 22.19 20.07 5.24
N LYS A 12 22.42 20.13 6.55
CA LYS A 12 22.41 18.96 7.41
C LYS A 12 21.00 18.34 7.53
N LEU A 13 19.96 19.13 7.55
CA LEU A 13 18.58 18.65 7.48
C LEU A 13 18.25 18.10 6.09
N ALA A 14 18.73 18.72 5.02
CA ALA A 14 18.53 18.25 3.66
C ALA A 14 19.29 16.94 3.38
N SER A 15 20.52 16.78 3.89
CA SER A 15 21.26 15.52 3.76
C SER A 15 20.64 14.37 4.54
N LYS A 16 19.85 14.70 5.57
CA LYS A 16 18.98 13.74 6.27
C LYS A 16 17.63 13.59 5.61
N GLY A 17 17.41 14.34 4.49
CA GLY A 17 16.19 14.43 3.73
C GLY A 17 15.00 15.04 4.49
N MET A 18 15.17 15.62 5.69
CA MET A 18 14.12 16.25 6.52
C MET A 18 13.56 17.54 5.92
N VAL A 19 14.29 18.14 4.98
CA VAL A 19 13.87 19.33 4.25
C VAL A 19 14.31 19.22 2.79
N GLN A 20 13.51 19.78 1.89
CA GLN A 20 13.82 19.88 0.46
C GLN A 20 13.78 21.34 0.02
N SER A 21 14.84 21.79 -0.67
CA SER A 21 14.90 23.13 -1.26
C SER A 21 14.39 23.08 -2.70
N ARG A 22 13.44 23.95 -3.04
CA ARG A 22 12.96 24.13 -4.43
C ARG A 22 13.61 25.36 -5.02
N GLN A 23 14.11 25.24 -6.25
CA GLN A 23 14.71 26.35 -6.98
C GLN A 23 13.68 27.48 -7.16
N GLY A 24 13.96 28.66 -6.63
CA GLY A 24 13.04 29.80 -6.62
C GLY A 24 11.94 29.79 -5.57
N GLY A 25 11.84 28.75 -4.73
CA GLY A 25 10.70 28.56 -3.84
C GLY A 25 10.99 28.39 -2.34
N GLY A 26 12.24 28.42 -1.89
CA GLY A 26 12.57 28.24 -0.46
C GLY A 26 12.76 26.77 -0.04
N THR A 27 12.84 26.55 1.30
CA THR A 27 13.07 25.25 1.90
C THR A 27 11.81 24.80 2.67
N TYR A 28 11.35 23.60 2.37
CA TYR A 28 10.12 22.99 2.93
C TYR A 28 10.47 21.76 3.73
N VAL A 29 9.72 21.52 4.82
CA VAL A 29 9.81 20.26 5.56
C VAL A 29 9.21 19.15 4.69
N THR A 30 9.90 18.03 4.61
CA THR A 30 9.45 16.85 3.84
C THR A 30 8.78 15.85 4.78
N ALA A 31 7.86 15.06 4.28
CA ALA A 31 7.32 13.88 4.97
C ALA A 31 8.33 12.71 4.84
N LEU A 32 9.46 12.83 5.50
CA LEU A 32 10.73 12.22 5.12
C LEU A 32 11.09 10.89 5.73
N LEU A 33 10.35 10.37 6.67
CA LEU A 33 10.55 8.96 7.04
C LEU A 33 10.16 8.02 5.90
N GLU A 34 9.49 8.56 4.90
CA GLU A 34 8.83 7.80 3.85
C GLU A 34 9.71 7.47 2.64
N SER A 35 10.56 8.36 2.15
CA SER A 35 11.29 8.12 0.90
C SER A 35 12.65 7.43 1.11
N SER A 36 13.45 7.90 2.06
CA SER A 36 14.83 7.42 2.21
C SER A 36 14.98 6.02 2.78
N PHE A 37 13.95 5.49 3.46
CA PHE A 37 14.00 4.14 4.02
C PHE A 37 13.70 3.06 2.97
N PHE A 38 12.89 3.37 1.96
CA PHE A 38 12.38 2.38 1.01
C PHE A 38 12.99 2.47 -0.40
N ASP A 39 13.65 3.58 -0.77
CA ASP A 39 14.31 3.70 -2.08
C ASP A 39 15.29 2.54 -2.37
N PRO A 40 16.12 2.06 -1.39
CA PRO A 40 16.98 0.90 -1.61
C PRO A 40 16.20 -0.40 -1.87
N TRP A 41 15.00 -0.56 -1.31
CA TRP A 41 14.19 -1.76 -1.49
C TRP A 41 13.54 -1.83 -2.87
N GLN A 42 13.24 -0.68 -3.45
CA GLN A 42 12.70 -0.61 -4.81
C GLN A 42 13.71 -1.13 -5.84
N ASP A 43 14.98 -0.76 -5.69
CA ASP A 43 16.08 -1.27 -6.53
C ASP A 43 16.31 -2.77 -6.32
N MET A 44 16.08 -3.27 -5.11
CA MET A 44 16.24 -4.69 -4.77
C MET A 44 15.09 -5.57 -5.29
N MET A 45 13.90 -5.03 -5.58
CA MET A 45 12.74 -5.80 -6.05
C MET A 45 13.03 -6.64 -7.31
N GLY A 46 13.91 -6.15 -8.19
CA GLY A 46 14.35 -6.88 -9.38
C GLY A 46 15.43 -7.94 -9.13
N SER A 47 16.15 -7.83 -8.01
CA SER A 47 17.34 -8.65 -7.72
C SER A 47 17.06 -9.83 -6.77
N TYR A 48 16.00 -9.75 -5.97
CA TYR A 48 15.63 -10.75 -4.97
C TYR A 48 14.28 -11.39 -5.30
N PRO A 49 14.25 -12.64 -5.81
CA PRO A 49 13.02 -13.30 -6.27
C PRO A 49 11.93 -13.44 -5.21
N ASN A 50 12.32 -13.60 -3.94
CA ASN A 50 11.39 -13.82 -2.83
C ASN A 50 10.99 -12.53 -2.11
N LEU A 51 11.62 -11.39 -2.40
CA LEU A 51 11.39 -10.14 -1.68
C LEU A 51 9.90 -9.74 -1.66
N ARG A 52 9.19 -10.02 -2.74
CA ARG A 52 7.75 -9.72 -2.84
C ARG A 52 6.91 -10.55 -1.87
N GLU A 53 7.25 -11.82 -1.70
CA GLU A 53 6.58 -12.71 -0.73
C GLU A 53 6.89 -12.27 0.70
N ASP A 54 8.16 -11.97 1.00
CA ASP A 54 8.60 -11.46 2.31
C ASP A 54 7.90 -10.13 2.66
N MET A 55 7.70 -9.26 1.66
CA MET A 55 6.96 -8.01 1.83
C MET A 55 5.48 -8.23 2.15
N LEU A 56 4.83 -9.21 1.54
CA LEU A 56 3.44 -9.56 1.83
C LEU A 56 3.30 -10.18 3.21
N GLU A 57 4.25 -11.00 3.63
CA GLU A 57 4.31 -11.54 4.99
C GLU A 57 4.48 -10.41 6.02
N PHE A 58 5.38 -9.48 5.76
CA PHE A 58 5.57 -8.29 6.61
C PHE A 58 4.33 -7.39 6.62
N ARG A 59 3.68 -7.19 5.47
CA ARG A 59 2.41 -6.46 5.36
C ARG A 59 1.31 -7.10 6.20
N ARG A 60 1.18 -8.43 6.15
CA ARG A 60 0.22 -9.19 6.97
C ARG A 60 0.39 -8.90 8.46
N MET A 61 1.63 -8.93 8.94
CA MET A 61 1.97 -8.64 10.34
C MET A 61 1.63 -7.18 10.71
N LEU A 62 2.04 -6.21 9.88
CA LEU A 62 1.82 -4.79 10.14
C LEU A 62 0.33 -4.43 10.11
N GLU A 63 -0.40 -4.86 9.09
CA GLU A 63 -1.82 -4.50 8.93
C GLU A 63 -2.72 -5.23 9.95
N GLY A 64 -2.39 -6.47 10.30
CA GLY A 64 -3.07 -7.15 11.39
C GLY A 64 -2.93 -6.41 12.71
N GLN A 65 -1.72 -5.97 13.05
CA GLN A 65 -1.47 -5.19 14.26
C GLN A 65 -2.08 -3.78 14.19
N ALA A 66 -2.05 -3.14 13.01
CA ALA A 66 -2.68 -1.85 12.79
C ALA A 66 -4.19 -1.92 13.03
N ALA A 67 -4.87 -2.90 12.48
CA ALA A 67 -6.31 -3.09 12.63
C ALA A 67 -6.70 -3.40 14.09
N GLU A 68 -5.92 -4.21 14.80
CA GLU A 68 -6.11 -4.47 16.23
C GLU A 68 -6.03 -3.18 17.04
N TRP A 69 -4.97 -2.42 16.88
CA TRP A 69 -4.78 -1.16 17.60
C TRP A 69 -5.76 -0.07 17.16
N ALA A 70 -6.16 -0.05 15.88
CA ALA A 70 -7.22 0.86 15.43
C ALA A 70 -8.54 0.58 16.16
N ALA A 71 -8.93 -0.67 16.31
CA ALA A 71 -10.13 -1.04 17.06
C ALA A 71 -10.06 -0.63 18.55
N GLU A 72 -8.85 -0.65 19.15
CA GLU A 72 -8.63 -0.24 20.54
C GLU A 72 -8.59 1.26 20.73
N ARG A 73 -7.98 2.01 19.77
CA ARG A 73 -7.49 3.38 20.02
C ARG A 73 -8.14 4.44 19.14
N ALA A 74 -8.81 4.06 18.04
CA ALA A 74 -9.40 5.05 17.14
C ALA A 74 -10.29 6.05 17.86
N THR A 75 -10.11 7.33 17.58
CA THR A 75 -11.03 8.39 18.02
C THR A 75 -12.27 8.45 17.12
N ASP A 76 -13.29 9.22 17.50
CA ASP A 76 -14.46 9.41 16.64
C ASP A 76 -14.08 10.05 15.30
N ALA A 77 -13.07 10.93 15.29
CA ALA A 77 -12.56 11.54 14.07
C ALA A 77 -11.86 10.50 13.15
N ASP A 78 -11.15 9.52 13.74
CA ASP A 78 -10.54 8.43 12.98
C ASP A 78 -11.61 7.51 12.39
N LEU A 79 -12.64 7.17 13.17
CA LEU A 79 -13.77 6.37 12.68
C LEU A 79 -14.51 7.07 11.53
N GLN A 80 -14.69 8.38 11.62
CA GLN A 80 -15.29 9.16 10.53
C GLN A 80 -14.41 9.14 9.27
N ARG A 81 -13.09 9.27 9.42
CA ARG A 81 -12.14 9.18 8.29
C ARG A 81 -12.13 7.78 7.68
N LEU A 82 -12.16 6.76 8.52
CA LEU A 82 -12.22 5.37 8.08
C LEU A 82 -13.51 5.10 7.28
N GLU A 83 -14.67 5.60 7.74
CA GLU A 83 -15.93 5.52 7.00
C GLU A 83 -15.81 6.17 5.62
N GLN A 84 -15.32 7.41 5.56
CA GLN A 84 -15.14 8.13 4.29
C GLN A 84 -14.20 7.39 3.32
N SER A 85 -13.11 6.81 3.84
CA SER A 85 -12.18 6.04 3.00
C SER A 85 -12.82 4.74 2.49
N PHE A 86 -13.64 4.10 3.31
CA PHE A 86 -14.36 2.89 2.92
C PHE A 86 -15.45 3.16 1.87
N GLU A 87 -16.22 4.24 2.02
CA GLU A 87 -17.19 4.69 0.99
C GLU A 87 -16.49 5.01 -0.34
N ALA A 88 -15.35 5.70 -0.28
CA ALA A 88 -14.55 5.98 -1.47
C ALA A 88 -14.02 4.71 -2.14
N LEU A 89 -13.61 3.72 -1.34
CA LEU A 89 -13.20 2.41 -1.82
C LEU A 89 -14.33 1.66 -2.52
N GLN A 90 -15.53 1.62 -1.94
CA GLN A 90 -16.72 1.02 -2.55
C GLN A 90 -17.02 1.68 -3.90
N ALA A 91 -17.09 3.02 -3.93
CA ALA A 91 -17.34 3.77 -5.16
C ALA A 91 -16.26 3.56 -6.24
N ALA A 92 -15.01 3.34 -5.83
CA ALA A 92 -13.92 3.03 -6.75
C ALA A 92 -14.04 1.62 -7.33
N PHE A 93 -14.49 0.65 -6.55
CA PHE A 93 -14.68 -0.73 -7.01
C PHE A 93 -15.78 -0.87 -8.04
N ASP A 94 -16.79 0.00 -8.03
CA ASP A 94 -17.85 0.07 -9.03
C ASP A 94 -17.38 0.75 -10.34
N SER A 95 -16.23 1.41 -10.34
CA SER A 95 -15.66 2.07 -11.52
C SER A 95 -14.79 1.13 -12.35
N ASP A 96 -14.58 1.51 -13.63
CA ASP A 96 -13.66 0.80 -14.52
C ASP A 96 -12.19 1.24 -14.40
N ASP A 97 -11.93 2.23 -13.56
CA ASP A 97 -10.62 2.85 -13.36
C ASP A 97 -9.79 2.09 -12.31
N THR A 98 -8.82 1.31 -12.78
CA THR A 98 -7.91 0.51 -11.93
C THR A 98 -7.00 1.39 -11.08
N GLU A 99 -6.59 2.56 -11.58
CA GLU A 99 -5.77 3.50 -10.81
C GLU A 99 -6.56 4.09 -9.64
N ARG A 100 -7.81 4.49 -9.90
CA ARG A 100 -8.71 4.95 -8.85
C ARG A 100 -8.98 3.87 -7.80
N ARG A 101 -9.15 2.61 -8.22
CA ARG A 101 -9.28 1.47 -7.30
C ARG A 101 -8.06 1.29 -6.42
N SER A 102 -6.87 1.31 -7.02
CA SER A 102 -5.61 1.17 -6.29
C SER A 102 -5.38 2.31 -5.29
N ALA A 103 -5.65 3.55 -5.69
CA ALA A 103 -5.51 4.71 -4.81
C ALA A 103 -6.49 4.64 -3.62
N ALA A 104 -7.74 4.21 -3.86
CA ALA A 104 -8.73 4.06 -2.80
C ALA A 104 -8.41 2.91 -1.84
N ASP A 105 -7.90 1.79 -2.35
CA ASP A 105 -7.42 0.65 -1.56
C ASP A 105 -6.30 1.08 -0.61
N ILE A 106 -5.28 1.75 -1.13
CA ILE A 106 -4.17 2.29 -0.34
C ILE A 106 -4.67 3.29 0.72
N ALA A 107 -5.60 4.20 0.35
CA ALA A 107 -6.13 5.19 1.27
C ALA A 107 -6.91 4.55 2.43
N PHE A 108 -7.67 3.48 2.17
CA PHE A 108 -8.37 2.72 3.20
C PHE A 108 -7.40 2.07 4.19
N HIS A 109 -6.40 1.34 3.71
CA HIS A 109 -5.39 0.70 4.56
C HIS A 109 -4.57 1.72 5.36
N GLN A 110 -4.28 2.90 4.77
CA GLN A 110 -3.62 3.98 5.46
C GLN A 110 -4.51 4.56 6.57
N ALA A 111 -5.81 4.73 6.35
CA ALA A 111 -6.74 5.19 7.39
C ALA A 111 -6.80 4.23 8.59
N VAL A 112 -6.75 2.91 8.35
CA VAL A 112 -6.62 1.91 9.42
C VAL A 112 -5.28 2.08 10.16
N GLY A 113 -4.18 2.26 9.44
CA GLY A 113 -2.85 2.46 10.02
C GLY A 113 -2.75 3.72 10.88
N ASP A 114 -3.35 4.83 10.43
CA ASP A 114 -3.39 6.10 11.16
C ASP A 114 -4.21 5.98 12.45
N ALA A 115 -5.36 5.27 12.39
CA ALA A 115 -6.24 5.02 13.53
C ALA A 115 -5.61 4.14 14.63
N ALA A 116 -4.51 3.45 14.33
CA ALA A 116 -3.74 2.68 15.32
C ALA A 116 -2.98 3.56 16.32
N HIS A 117 -2.86 4.86 16.07
CA HIS A 117 -2.13 5.82 16.90
C HIS A 117 -0.71 5.37 17.26
N ASN A 118 -0.03 4.71 16.33
CA ASN A 118 1.39 4.37 16.41
C ASN A 118 2.10 4.97 15.19
N VAL A 119 2.81 6.07 15.41
CA VAL A 119 3.46 6.86 14.35
C VAL A 119 4.43 6.01 13.52
N LEU A 120 5.23 5.15 14.17
CA LEU A 120 6.18 4.30 13.47
C LEU A 120 5.48 3.27 12.58
N LEU A 121 4.47 2.58 13.12
CA LEU A 121 3.69 1.61 12.36
C LEU A 121 2.97 2.27 11.17
N GLY A 122 2.34 3.42 11.37
CA GLY A 122 1.67 4.17 10.30
C GLY A 122 2.63 4.53 9.17
N HIS A 123 3.83 5.03 9.49
CA HIS A 123 4.84 5.35 8.47
C HIS A 123 5.37 4.13 7.73
N LEU A 124 5.64 3.03 8.43
CA LEU A 124 6.10 1.79 7.82
C LEU A 124 5.02 1.21 6.90
N SER A 125 3.76 1.19 7.34
CA SER A 125 2.63 0.72 6.52
C SER A 125 2.46 1.58 5.27
N ALA A 126 2.45 2.91 5.39
CA ALA A 126 2.31 3.82 4.26
C ALA A 126 3.44 3.65 3.24
N ALA A 127 4.67 3.49 3.70
CA ALA A 127 5.82 3.29 2.84
C ALA A 127 5.80 1.92 2.14
N LEU A 128 5.39 0.87 2.84
CA LEU A 128 5.22 -0.47 2.26
C LEU A 128 4.12 -0.49 1.19
N LEU A 129 2.97 0.15 1.44
CA LEU A 129 1.89 0.29 0.48
C LEU A 129 2.33 1.01 -0.79
N ARG A 130 3.14 2.09 -0.67
CA ARG A 130 3.72 2.77 -1.83
C ARG A 130 4.66 1.88 -2.62
N LEU A 131 5.56 1.18 -1.93
CA LEU A 131 6.49 0.25 -2.57
C LEU A 131 5.77 -0.87 -3.32
N MET A 132 4.60 -1.30 -2.82
CA MET A 132 3.78 -2.33 -3.43
C MET A 132 2.72 -1.80 -4.41
N HIS A 133 2.65 -0.50 -4.65
CA HIS A 133 1.61 0.13 -5.48
C HIS A 133 1.40 -0.58 -6.83
N ASP A 134 2.47 -0.85 -7.58
CA ASP A 134 2.38 -1.52 -8.89
C ASP A 134 1.86 -2.96 -8.77
N ASN A 135 2.22 -3.68 -7.71
CA ASN A 135 1.69 -5.02 -7.45
C ASN A 135 0.20 -4.97 -7.08
N ILE A 136 -0.22 -3.99 -6.27
CA ILE A 136 -1.62 -3.77 -5.90
C ILE A 136 -2.43 -3.47 -7.15
N ARG A 137 -1.98 -2.52 -7.96
CA ARG A 137 -2.63 -2.12 -9.22
C ARG A 137 -2.75 -3.29 -10.20
N LEU A 138 -1.70 -4.08 -10.37
CA LEU A 138 -1.70 -5.28 -11.23
C LEU A 138 -2.72 -6.30 -10.73
N ASN A 139 -2.71 -6.62 -9.43
CA ASN A 139 -3.62 -7.59 -8.84
C ASN A 139 -5.09 -7.14 -8.94
N LEU A 140 -5.40 -5.90 -8.62
CA LEU A 140 -6.76 -5.34 -8.73
C LEU A 140 -7.26 -5.33 -10.19
N GLY A 141 -6.37 -5.05 -11.16
CA GLY A 141 -6.68 -5.10 -12.58
C GLY A 141 -7.11 -6.50 -13.04
N GLU A 142 -6.40 -7.53 -12.61
CA GLU A 142 -6.74 -8.92 -12.92
C GLU A 142 -7.99 -9.39 -12.15
N LEU A 143 -8.11 -9.07 -10.87
CA LEU A 143 -9.28 -9.42 -10.06
C LEU A 143 -10.58 -8.81 -10.58
N LYS A 144 -10.52 -7.64 -11.23
CA LYS A 144 -11.65 -7.02 -11.90
C LYS A 144 -12.29 -7.95 -12.95
N THR A 145 -11.49 -8.77 -13.62
CA THR A 145 -11.96 -9.72 -14.61
C THR A 145 -12.65 -10.95 -14.00
N VAL A 146 -12.56 -11.12 -12.68
CA VAL A 146 -13.15 -12.23 -11.91
C VAL A 146 -14.13 -11.69 -10.87
N PRO A 147 -15.42 -11.48 -11.22
CA PRO A 147 -16.39 -10.80 -10.36
C PRO A 147 -16.54 -11.41 -8.96
N ALA A 148 -16.40 -12.73 -8.82
CA ALA A 148 -16.49 -13.40 -7.53
C ALA A 148 -15.30 -13.02 -6.61
N ALA A 149 -14.09 -12.97 -7.14
CA ALA A 149 -12.89 -12.59 -6.39
C ALA A 149 -12.92 -11.09 -6.02
N SER A 150 -13.38 -10.23 -6.93
CA SER A 150 -13.57 -8.80 -6.66
C SER A 150 -14.58 -8.56 -5.53
N ARG A 151 -15.73 -9.26 -5.54
CA ARG A 151 -16.71 -9.18 -4.44
C ARG A 151 -16.15 -9.71 -3.12
N LEU A 152 -15.39 -10.81 -3.15
CA LEU A 152 -14.77 -11.36 -1.94
C LEU A 152 -13.78 -10.36 -1.33
N LEU A 153 -12.97 -9.70 -2.16
CA LEU A 153 -12.05 -8.66 -1.72
C LEU A 153 -12.79 -7.52 -1.00
N MET A 154 -13.90 -7.03 -1.58
CA MET A 154 -14.73 -6.00 -0.92
C MET A 154 -15.37 -6.47 0.36
N THR A 155 -15.81 -7.73 0.43
CA THR A 155 -16.35 -8.32 1.67
C THR A 155 -15.29 -8.33 2.77
N GLN A 156 -14.03 -8.60 2.45
CA GLN A 156 -12.93 -8.58 3.41
C GLN A 156 -12.62 -7.17 3.90
N HIS A 157 -12.59 -6.15 3.03
CA HIS A 157 -12.48 -4.75 3.45
C HIS A 157 -13.63 -4.34 4.39
N ALA A 158 -14.87 -4.73 4.05
CA ALA A 158 -16.03 -4.48 4.90
C ALA A 158 -15.90 -5.15 6.28
N ALA A 159 -15.31 -6.34 6.37
CA ALA A 159 -15.06 -7.03 7.62
C ALA A 159 -14.03 -6.29 8.49
N ILE A 160 -12.95 -5.77 7.91
CA ILE A 160 -11.96 -4.94 8.61
C ILE A 160 -12.63 -3.66 9.13
N HIS A 161 -13.33 -2.93 8.26
CA HIS A 161 -14.04 -1.70 8.60
C HIS A 161 -15.03 -1.92 9.76
N ALA A 162 -15.88 -2.94 9.66
CA ALA A 162 -16.87 -3.26 10.68
C ALA A 162 -16.21 -3.61 12.03
N ALA A 163 -15.16 -4.43 12.02
CA ALA A 163 -14.49 -4.85 13.25
C ALA A 163 -13.79 -3.68 13.97
N VAL A 164 -13.19 -2.75 13.24
CA VAL A 164 -12.59 -1.53 13.82
C VAL A 164 -13.69 -0.63 14.39
N ARG A 165 -14.75 -0.37 13.63
CA ARG A 165 -15.89 0.45 14.07
C ARG A 165 -16.59 -0.11 15.30
N GLU A 166 -16.73 -1.43 15.39
CA GLU A 166 -17.37 -2.13 16.49
C GLU A 166 -16.44 -2.35 17.70
N ARG A 167 -15.21 -1.80 17.64
CA ARG A 167 -14.22 -1.93 18.72
C ARG A 167 -13.91 -3.39 19.09
N LYS A 168 -13.72 -4.24 18.08
CA LYS A 168 -13.41 -5.67 18.23
C LYS A 168 -11.96 -5.97 17.78
N PRO A 169 -10.95 -5.77 18.67
CA PRO A 169 -9.53 -5.83 18.28
C PRO A 169 -9.12 -7.13 17.60
N GLN A 170 -9.46 -8.27 18.19
CA GLN A 170 -9.09 -9.58 17.67
C GLN A 170 -9.77 -9.89 16.32
N ALA A 171 -11.03 -9.49 16.16
CA ALA A 171 -11.74 -9.65 14.91
C ALA A 171 -11.13 -8.75 13.80
N ALA A 172 -10.75 -7.51 14.15
CA ALA A 172 -10.10 -6.59 13.23
C ALA A 172 -8.75 -7.14 12.74
N ARG A 173 -7.93 -7.65 13.66
CA ARG A 173 -6.68 -8.33 13.34
C ARG A 173 -6.91 -9.50 12.38
N SER A 174 -7.78 -10.42 12.77
CA SER A 174 -8.06 -11.63 11.99
C SER A 174 -8.61 -11.30 10.59
N ALA A 175 -9.47 -10.28 10.48
CA ALA A 175 -10.00 -9.81 9.20
C ALA A 175 -8.89 -9.24 8.30
N ALA A 176 -7.99 -8.40 8.83
CA ALA A 176 -6.87 -7.85 8.09
C ALA A 176 -5.90 -8.95 7.65
N GLU A 177 -5.54 -9.88 8.52
CA GLU A 177 -4.66 -11.00 8.19
C GLU A 177 -5.26 -11.88 7.09
N THR A 178 -6.56 -12.21 7.18
CA THR A 178 -7.28 -12.98 6.14
C THR A 178 -7.30 -12.26 4.81
N HIS A 179 -7.49 -10.94 4.82
CA HIS A 179 -7.43 -10.11 3.63
C HIS A 179 -6.07 -10.17 2.96
N ILE A 180 -4.97 -10.01 3.70
CA ILE A 180 -3.63 -10.05 3.12
C ILE A 180 -3.26 -11.46 2.64
N ASP A 181 -3.68 -12.51 3.30
CA ASP A 181 -3.51 -13.88 2.84
C ASP A 181 -4.21 -14.09 1.47
N PHE A 182 -5.42 -13.59 1.30
CA PHE A 182 -6.13 -13.62 0.02
C PHE A 182 -5.40 -12.79 -1.06
N VAL A 183 -4.94 -11.59 -0.73
CA VAL A 183 -4.14 -10.74 -1.65
C VAL A 183 -2.87 -11.48 -2.09
N ARG A 184 -2.18 -12.16 -1.18
CA ARG A 184 -0.98 -12.95 -1.47
C ARG A 184 -1.27 -14.06 -2.48
N GLU A 185 -2.31 -14.84 -2.25
CA GLU A 185 -2.70 -15.93 -3.14
C GLU A 185 -3.11 -15.42 -4.53
N THR A 186 -3.92 -14.38 -4.59
CA THR A 186 -4.40 -13.81 -5.86
C THR A 186 -3.27 -13.15 -6.65
N LEU A 187 -2.36 -12.43 -6.00
CA LEU A 187 -1.19 -11.85 -6.64
C LEU A 187 -0.27 -12.92 -7.22
N ALA A 188 -0.01 -14.00 -6.47
CA ALA A 188 0.78 -15.12 -6.97
C ALA A 188 0.15 -15.77 -8.20
N GLN A 189 -1.18 -15.90 -8.25
CA GLN A 189 -1.91 -16.41 -9.42
C GLN A 189 -1.81 -15.44 -10.60
N THR A 190 -1.99 -14.15 -10.36
CA THR A 190 -1.88 -13.06 -11.34
C THR A 190 -0.50 -13.08 -12.01
N LEU A 191 0.56 -13.10 -11.23
CA LEU A 191 1.94 -13.12 -11.74
C LEU A 191 2.22 -14.36 -12.60
N ARG A 192 1.74 -15.54 -12.18
CA ARG A 192 1.84 -16.76 -13.00
C ARG A 192 1.06 -16.64 -14.31
N SER A 193 -0.09 -16.00 -14.30
CA SER A 193 -0.90 -15.76 -15.49
C SER A 193 -0.21 -14.81 -16.47
N VAL A 194 0.32 -13.69 -15.97
CA VAL A 194 1.09 -12.72 -16.76
C VAL A 194 2.30 -13.39 -17.42
N ALA A 195 3.11 -14.11 -16.64
CA ALA A 195 4.30 -14.79 -17.15
C ALA A 195 3.98 -15.84 -18.26
N ARG A 196 2.84 -16.53 -18.11
CA ARG A 196 2.37 -17.47 -19.17
C ARG A 196 1.95 -16.74 -20.44
N ARG A 197 1.25 -15.60 -20.33
CA ARG A 197 0.85 -14.77 -21.48
C ARG A 197 2.09 -14.24 -22.22
N GLU A 198 3.02 -13.64 -21.51
CA GLU A 198 4.27 -13.13 -22.10
C GLU A 198 5.10 -14.22 -22.78
N THR A 199 5.12 -15.43 -22.23
CA THR A 199 5.82 -16.58 -22.84
C THR A 199 5.14 -17.02 -24.13
N ALA A 200 3.80 -17.05 -24.16
CA ALA A 200 3.04 -17.40 -25.35
C ALA A 200 3.23 -16.35 -26.46
N GLU A 201 3.18 -15.07 -26.13
CA GLU A 201 3.39 -13.97 -27.07
C GLU A 201 4.82 -13.99 -27.67
N ARG A 202 5.83 -14.25 -26.84
CA ARG A 202 7.21 -14.43 -27.34
C ARG A 202 7.34 -15.57 -28.35
N ARG A 203 6.70 -16.71 -28.12
CA ARG A 203 6.70 -17.84 -29.08
C ARG A 203 6.05 -17.45 -30.39
N LEU A 204 4.87 -16.83 -30.37
CA LEU A 204 4.21 -16.33 -31.56
C LEU A 204 5.11 -15.39 -32.38
N ASN A 205 5.75 -14.45 -31.75
CA ASN A 205 6.63 -13.48 -32.43
C ASN A 205 7.90 -14.12 -33.00
N THR A 206 8.39 -15.21 -32.42
CA THR A 206 9.56 -15.95 -32.93
C THR A 206 9.19 -16.76 -34.19
N ASP A 207 8.02 -17.39 -34.23
CA ASP A 207 7.55 -18.17 -35.36
C ASP A 207 7.30 -17.32 -36.61
N PHE A 208 6.89 -16.05 -36.44
CA PHE A 208 6.70 -15.09 -37.55
C PHE A 208 8.01 -14.46 -38.06
N SER A 209 9.12 -14.51 -37.27
CA SER A 209 10.42 -13.98 -37.67
C SER A 209 11.27 -14.95 -38.50
N THR A 210 10.84 -16.21 -38.59
CA THR A 210 11.57 -17.29 -39.29
C THR A 210 10.89 -17.71 -40.61
N SER A 211 9.83 -17.02 -41.01
CA SER A 211 9.11 -17.21 -42.28
C SER A 211 9.37 -16.05 -43.24
#